data_45dfeced733c9d8ae9fe0f89e37bc97f
#
_entry.id   45dfeced733c9d8ae9fe0f89e37bc97f
#
_cell.length_a   1.000
_cell.length_b   1.000
_cell.length_c   1.000
_cell.angle_alpha   90.00
_cell.angle_beta   90.00
_cell.angle_gamma   90.00
#
_symmetry.space_group_name_H-M   'P 1'
#
loop_
_entity.id
_entity.type
_entity.pdbx_description
1 polymer ?
#
loop_
_entity_poly.entity_id
_entity_poly.type
_entity_poly.pdbx_seq_one_letter_code
_entity_poly.pdbx_strand_id
1 'polypeptide(L)'
;MVQTDISQLSSECQEWRQILRNYRDELQESKKSLQHSCQKELKREQLQDVEHFDNQFHIQLINIHDLKQFIKAHERKLEVESSSGESLGEETYTEHEELLDQFLNLENTLQELRNEYKNFISAISC
;
A
#
# COMPACT_ATOMS: atom_id res chain seq x y z
N MET A 1 -26.51 -13.10 -11.13
CA MET A 1 -25.56 -12.09 -11.54
C MET A 1 -25.13 -11.18 -10.41
N VAL A 2 -26.03 -10.85 -9.50
CA VAL A 2 -25.68 -10.08 -8.31
C VAL A 2 -24.59 -10.77 -7.49
N GLN A 3 -24.70 -12.09 -7.32
CA GLN A 3 -23.70 -12.89 -6.58
C GLN A 3 -22.33 -12.90 -7.26
N THR A 4 -22.30 -12.90 -8.59
CA THR A 4 -21.06 -12.89 -9.36
C THR A 4 -20.34 -11.56 -9.16
N ASP A 5 -21.08 -10.46 -9.20
CA ASP A 5 -20.52 -9.12 -8.98
C ASP A 5 -19.98 -8.96 -7.58
N ILE A 6 -20.72 -9.38 -6.56
CA ILE A 6 -20.27 -9.34 -5.17
C ILE A 6 -19.01 -10.18 -4.98
N SER A 7 -19.00 -11.38 -5.55
CA SER A 7 -17.87 -12.31 -5.49
C SER A 7 -16.64 -11.70 -6.12
N GLN A 8 -16.80 -11.05 -7.26
CA GLN A 8 -15.72 -10.39 -7.98
C GLN A 8 -15.15 -9.21 -7.18
N LEU A 9 -16.02 -8.34 -6.67
CA LEU A 9 -15.61 -7.18 -5.88
C LEU A 9 -14.89 -7.62 -4.60
N SER A 10 -15.40 -8.63 -3.93
CA SER A 10 -14.78 -9.18 -2.73
C SER A 10 -13.41 -9.77 -3.03
N SER A 11 -13.28 -10.48 -4.14
CA SER A 11 -12.02 -11.07 -4.59
C SER A 11 -10.99 -9.98 -4.89
N GLU A 12 -11.40 -8.90 -5.53
CA GLU A 12 -10.53 -7.75 -5.81
C GLU A 12 -10.03 -7.11 -4.52
N CYS A 13 -10.91 -6.92 -3.52
CA CYS A 13 -10.55 -6.37 -2.23
C CYS A 13 -9.51 -7.24 -1.52
N GLN A 14 -9.68 -8.56 -1.55
CA GLN A 14 -8.74 -9.49 -0.95
C GLN A 14 -7.38 -9.41 -1.63
N GLU A 15 -7.37 -9.30 -2.95
CA GLU A 15 -6.15 -9.14 -3.72
C GLU A 15 -5.43 -7.84 -3.37
N TRP A 16 -6.16 -6.72 -3.31
CA TRP A 16 -5.56 -5.42 -2.92
C TRP A 16 -4.94 -5.49 -1.54
N ARG A 17 -5.63 -6.10 -0.57
CA ARG A 17 -5.09 -6.24 0.79
C ARG A 17 -3.82 -7.09 0.80
N GLN A 18 -3.78 -8.14 -0.01
CA GLN A 18 -2.60 -9.00 -0.08
C GLN A 18 -1.42 -8.24 -0.70
N ILE A 19 -1.65 -7.49 -1.77
CA ILE A 19 -0.62 -6.68 -2.42
C ILE A 19 -0.10 -5.62 -1.44
N LEU A 20 -0.99 -4.97 -0.70
CA LEU A 20 -0.60 -3.97 0.29
C LEU A 20 0.22 -4.57 1.42
N ARG A 21 -0.09 -5.80 1.86
CA ARG A 21 0.73 -6.51 2.85
C ARG A 21 2.13 -6.78 2.32
N ASN A 22 2.23 -7.17 1.06
CA ASN A 22 3.52 -7.42 0.43
C ASN A 22 4.36 -6.15 0.38
N TYR A 23 3.76 -5.02 0.03
CA TYR A 23 4.45 -3.72 0.08
C TYR A 23 4.83 -3.34 1.50
N ARG A 24 3.96 -3.56 2.47
CA ARG A 24 4.27 -3.31 3.89
C ARG A 24 5.51 -4.08 4.30
N ASP A 25 5.55 -5.37 4.02
CA ASP A 25 6.68 -6.22 4.39
C ASP A 25 7.97 -5.76 3.71
N GLU A 26 7.88 -5.38 2.44
CA GLU A 26 9.00 -4.84 1.69
C GLU A 26 9.52 -3.53 2.28
N LEU A 27 8.62 -2.61 2.64
CA LEU A 27 9.00 -1.33 3.24
C LEU A 27 9.62 -1.51 4.62
N GLN A 28 9.10 -2.43 5.43
CA GLN A 28 9.67 -2.75 6.74
C GLN A 28 11.08 -3.30 6.59
N GLU A 29 11.29 -4.17 5.61
CA GLU A 29 12.59 -4.73 5.31
C GLU A 29 13.55 -3.65 4.82
N SER A 30 13.09 -2.76 3.94
CA SER A 30 13.88 -1.64 3.44
C SER A 30 14.27 -0.68 4.57
N LYS A 31 13.35 -0.44 5.50
CA LYS A 31 13.60 0.42 6.65
C LYS A 31 14.70 -0.17 7.55
N LYS A 32 14.64 -1.47 7.80
CA LYS A 32 15.69 -2.17 8.55
C LYS A 32 17.03 -2.12 7.83
N SER A 33 17.01 -2.38 6.53
CA SER A 33 18.18 -2.33 5.68
C SER A 33 18.83 -0.95 5.71
N LEU A 34 18.02 0.10 5.66
CA LEU A 34 18.48 1.48 5.72
C LEU A 34 19.21 1.78 7.03
N GLN A 35 18.69 1.26 8.15
CA GLN A 35 19.30 1.46 9.47
C GLN A 35 20.61 0.71 9.64
N HIS A 36 20.76 -0.43 8.95
CA HIS A 36 21.94 -1.29 9.05
C HIS A 36 22.92 -1.13 7.89
N SER A 37 22.49 -0.59 6.77
CA SER A 37 23.37 -0.33 5.64
C SER A 37 24.24 0.85 5.97
N CYS A 38 25.45 0.83 5.70
CA CYS A 38 26.38 1.92 5.89
C CYS A 38 26.73 2.23 7.34
N GLN A 39 27.54 1.34 7.90
CA GLN A 39 28.27 1.66 9.12
C GLN A 39 29.48 2.56 8.81
N LYS A 40 29.65 2.93 7.55
CA LYS A 40 30.68 3.87 7.13
C LYS A 40 30.20 5.29 7.36
N GLU A 41 31.17 6.17 7.57
CA GLU A 41 30.92 7.58 7.72
C GLU A 41 30.29 8.13 6.42
N LEU A 42 29.03 8.53 6.51
CA LEU A 42 28.31 9.09 5.38
C LEU A 42 28.52 10.60 5.33
N LYS A 43 28.54 11.14 4.11
CA LYS A 43 28.57 12.57 3.90
C LYS A 43 27.25 13.18 4.38
N ARG A 44 27.28 14.48 4.68
CA ARG A 44 26.09 15.20 5.16
C ARG A 44 24.88 15.03 4.25
N GLU A 45 25.10 15.12 2.93
CA GLU A 45 24.02 14.94 1.94
C GLU A 45 23.43 13.54 1.99
N GLN A 46 24.28 12.52 2.19
CA GLN A 46 23.85 11.13 2.31
C GLN A 46 23.04 10.90 3.58
N LEU A 47 23.42 11.55 4.68
CA LEU A 47 22.66 11.49 5.93
C LEU A 47 21.27 12.12 5.78
N GLN A 48 21.19 13.22 5.03
CA GLN A 48 19.90 13.86 4.73
C GLN A 48 19.01 12.92 3.90
N ASP A 49 19.60 12.21 2.96
CA ASP A 49 18.87 11.23 2.14
C ASP A 49 18.38 10.05 2.99
N VAL A 50 19.19 9.58 3.93
CA VAL A 50 18.79 8.52 4.87
C VAL A 50 17.56 8.96 5.68
N GLU A 51 17.57 10.17 6.21
CA GLU A 51 16.44 10.71 6.95
C GLU A 51 15.21 10.83 6.05
N HIS A 52 15.40 11.28 4.81
CA HIS A 52 14.33 11.41 3.84
C HIS A 52 13.65 10.04 3.58
N PHE A 53 14.44 9.01 3.32
CA PHE A 53 13.89 7.68 3.05
C PHE A 53 13.24 7.07 4.29
N ASP A 54 13.84 7.21 5.46
CA ASP A 54 13.25 6.72 6.70
C ASP A 54 11.88 7.35 6.92
N ASN A 55 11.78 8.65 6.72
CA ASN A 55 10.53 9.39 6.85
C ASN A 55 9.50 8.95 5.80
N GLN A 56 9.92 8.77 4.54
CA GLN A 56 9.04 8.33 3.48
C GLN A 56 8.51 6.92 3.72
N PHE A 57 9.35 6.00 4.18
CA PHE A 57 8.92 4.65 4.54
C PHE A 57 7.86 4.70 5.65
N HIS A 58 8.08 5.53 6.65
CA HIS A 58 7.14 5.70 7.76
C HIS A 58 5.78 6.20 7.26
N ILE A 59 5.78 7.25 6.43
CA ILE A 59 4.57 7.84 5.85
C ILE A 59 3.81 6.79 5.03
N GLN A 60 4.52 6.05 4.19
CA GLN A 60 3.86 5.09 3.32
C GLN A 60 3.33 3.87 4.10
N LEU A 61 4.00 3.47 5.16
CA LEU A 61 3.47 2.42 6.04
C LEU A 61 2.13 2.83 6.67
N ILE A 62 2.00 4.10 7.05
CA ILE A 62 0.74 4.65 7.56
C ILE A 62 -0.32 4.64 6.45
N ASN A 63 0.04 5.08 5.25
CA ASN A 63 -0.89 5.11 4.12
C ASN A 63 -1.39 3.70 3.75
N ILE A 64 -0.51 2.71 3.78
CA ILE A 64 -0.87 1.30 3.55
C ILE A 64 -1.87 0.84 4.62
N HIS A 65 -1.57 1.12 5.87
CA HIS A 65 -2.44 0.74 6.98
C HIS A 65 -3.85 1.34 6.82
N ASP A 66 -3.91 2.63 6.55
CA ASP A 66 -5.18 3.35 6.41
C ASP A 66 -6.02 2.82 5.25
N LEU A 67 -5.39 2.62 4.10
CA LEU A 67 -6.10 2.10 2.94
C LEU A 67 -6.60 0.67 3.19
N LYS A 68 -5.82 -0.17 3.84
CA LYS A 68 -6.25 -1.53 4.21
C LYS A 68 -7.49 -1.49 5.11
N GLN A 69 -7.56 -0.54 6.04
CA GLN A 69 -8.73 -0.38 6.90
C GLN A 69 -9.97 0.03 6.11
N PHE A 70 -9.82 0.94 5.16
CA PHE A 70 -10.93 1.35 4.28
C PHE A 70 -11.42 0.17 3.43
N ILE A 71 -10.49 -0.62 2.90
CA ILE A 71 -10.84 -1.81 2.10
C ILE A 71 -11.60 -2.82 2.95
N LYS A 72 -11.15 -3.08 4.17
CA LYS A 72 -11.84 -3.99 5.10
C LYS A 72 -13.25 -3.53 5.42
N ALA A 73 -13.44 -2.22 5.65
CA ALA A 73 -14.76 -1.66 5.91
C ALA A 73 -15.68 -1.85 4.70
N HIS A 74 -15.14 -1.65 3.50
CA HIS A 74 -15.88 -1.87 2.27
C HIS A 74 -16.27 -3.34 2.09
N GLU A 75 -15.38 -4.28 2.40
CA GLU A 75 -15.66 -5.71 2.34
C GLU A 75 -16.81 -6.09 3.27
N ARG A 76 -16.85 -5.53 4.47
CA ARG A 76 -17.96 -5.76 5.42
C ARG A 76 -19.28 -5.27 4.84
N LYS A 77 -19.27 -4.14 4.16
CA LYS A 77 -20.45 -3.58 3.50
C LYS A 77 -20.93 -4.52 2.39
N LEU A 78 -20.00 -5.08 1.61
CA LEU A 78 -20.31 -6.07 0.57
C LEU A 78 -20.97 -7.31 1.19
N GLU A 79 -20.48 -7.78 2.31
CA GLU A 79 -21.03 -8.95 3.02
C GLU A 79 -22.45 -8.66 3.51
N VAL A 80 -22.67 -7.49 4.09
CA VAL A 80 -24.01 -7.09 4.58
C VAL A 80 -25.00 -7.03 3.45
N GLU A 81 -24.65 -6.40 2.34
CA GLU A 81 -25.51 -6.30 1.17
C GLU A 81 -25.79 -7.67 0.55
N SER A 82 -24.78 -8.55 0.54
CA SER A 82 -24.93 -9.92 0.08
C SER A 82 -25.91 -10.70 0.96
N SER A 83 -25.81 -10.55 2.27
CA SER A 83 -26.66 -11.24 3.24
C SER A 83 -28.11 -10.81 3.17
N SER A 84 -28.37 -9.56 2.83
CA SER A 84 -29.74 -9.04 2.74
C SER A 84 -30.47 -9.51 1.48
N GLY A 85 -29.73 -10.11 0.53
CA GLY A 85 -30.31 -10.56 -0.72
C GLY A 85 -30.65 -9.44 -1.70
N GLU A 86 -30.26 -8.23 -1.37
CA GLU A 86 -30.47 -7.08 -2.24
C GLU A 86 -29.32 -6.93 -3.24
N SER A 87 -29.60 -6.26 -4.36
CA SER A 87 -28.58 -5.90 -5.33
C SER A 87 -27.62 -4.89 -4.71
N LEU A 88 -26.37 -4.89 -5.13
CA LEU A 88 -25.43 -3.86 -4.72
C LEU A 88 -25.94 -2.49 -5.18
N GLY A 89 -25.88 -1.54 -4.27
CA GLY A 89 -26.26 -0.17 -4.56
C GLY A 89 -25.23 0.53 -5.43
N GLU A 90 -25.68 1.54 -6.15
CA GLU A 90 -24.83 2.38 -6.97
C GLU A 90 -23.69 3.01 -6.15
N GLU A 91 -24.01 3.39 -4.92
CA GLU A 91 -23.09 3.96 -3.95
C GLU A 91 -21.93 3.00 -3.64
N THR A 92 -22.23 1.71 -3.50
CA THR A 92 -21.25 0.68 -3.23
C THR A 92 -20.29 0.49 -4.40
N TYR A 93 -20.79 0.51 -5.62
CA TYR A 93 -19.96 0.45 -6.82
C TYR A 93 -19.06 1.67 -6.93
N THR A 94 -19.58 2.85 -6.66
CA THR A 94 -18.81 4.10 -6.69
C THR A 94 -17.68 4.05 -5.66
N GLU A 95 -17.98 3.59 -4.45
CA GLU A 95 -16.98 3.42 -3.38
C GLU A 95 -15.88 2.44 -3.79
N HIS A 96 -16.27 1.34 -4.44
CA HIS A 96 -15.32 0.34 -4.91
C HIS A 96 -14.36 0.94 -5.95
N GLU A 97 -14.87 1.72 -6.89
CA GLU A 97 -14.07 2.41 -7.89
C GLU A 97 -13.13 3.43 -7.27
N GLU A 98 -13.59 4.17 -6.27
CA GLU A 98 -12.76 5.13 -5.53
C GLU A 98 -11.62 4.43 -4.80
N LEU A 99 -11.90 3.28 -4.20
CA LEU A 99 -10.86 2.49 -3.53
C LEU A 99 -9.84 1.95 -4.53
N LEU A 100 -10.30 1.52 -5.70
CA LEU A 100 -9.40 1.10 -6.78
C LEU A 100 -8.45 2.23 -7.17
N ASP A 101 -8.98 3.44 -7.36
CA ASP A 101 -8.18 4.60 -7.72
C ASP A 101 -7.15 4.91 -6.63
N GLN A 102 -7.56 4.88 -5.37
CA GLN A 102 -6.66 5.08 -4.24
C GLN A 102 -5.57 4.01 -4.19
N PHE A 103 -5.94 2.77 -4.44
CA PHE A 103 -5.01 1.65 -4.47
C PHE A 103 -3.96 1.84 -5.57
N LEU A 104 -4.40 2.16 -6.78
CA LEU A 104 -3.49 2.36 -7.92
C LEU A 104 -2.56 3.55 -7.70
N ASN A 105 -3.05 4.63 -7.14
CA ASN A 105 -2.25 5.81 -6.82
C ASN A 105 -1.19 5.49 -5.77
N LEU A 106 -1.58 4.76 -4.72
CA LEU A 106 -0.64 4.36 -3.68
C LEU A 106 0.41 3.40 -4.24
N GLU A 107 -0.01 2.43 -5.04
CA GLU A 107 0.91 1.47 -5.66
C GLU A 107 1.96 2.20 -6.51
N ASN A 108 1.53 3.18 -7.30
CA ASN A 108 2.43 3.99 -8.11
C ASN A 108 3.46 4.73 -7.23
N THR A 109 3.00 5.34 -6.15
CA THR A 109 3.86 6.03 -5.20
C THR A 109 4.88 5.06 -4.57
N LEU A 110 4.42 3.86 -4.20
CA LEU A 110 5.29 2.84 -3.60
C LEU A 110 6.35 2.35 -4.57
N GLN A 111 5.99 2.19 -5.84
CA GLN A 111 6.93 1.76 -6.87
C GLN A 111 7.98 2.84 -7.14
N GLU A 112 7.59 4.11 -7.16
CA GLU A 112 8.52 5.23 -7.30
C GLU A 112 9.50 5.28 -6.14
N LEU A 113 9.00 5.15 -4.92
CA LEU A 113 9.83 5.13 -3.72
C LEU A 113 10.81 3.96 -3.74
N ARG A 114 10.35 2.78 -4.16
CA ARG A 114 11.21 1.60 -4.31
C ARG A 114 12.37 1.88 -5.24
N ASN A 115 12.07 2.47 -6.39
CA ASN A 115 13.09 2.75 -7.41
C ASN A 115 14.09 3.80 -6.93
N GLU A 116 13.61 4.86 -6.30
CA GLU A 116 14.47 5.90 -5.74
C GLU A 116 15.40 5.33 -4.67
N TYR A 117 14.85 4.48 -3.79
CA TYR A 117 15.63 3.84 -2.74
C TYR A 117 16.70 2.90 -3.31
N LYS A 118 16.37 2.11 -4.31
CA LYS A 118 17.34 1.24 -4.98
C LYS A 118 18.48 2.04 -5.58
N ASN A 119 18.17 3.15 -6.22
CA ASN A 119 19.19 4.03 -6.82
C ASN A 119 20.07 4.63 -5.73
N PHE A 120 19.49 5.05 -4.62
CA PHE A 120 20.22 5.60 -3.49
C PHE A 120 21.19 4.57 -2.90
N ILE A 121 20.71 3.37 -2.62
CA ILE A 121 21.54 2.30 -2.04
C ILE A 121 22.68 1.93 -2.98
N SER A 122 22.44 1.86 -4.28
CA SER A 122 23.46 1.59 -5.27
C SER A 122 24.53 2.68 -5.29
N ALA A 123 24.13 3.94 -5.12
CA ALA A 123 25.04 5.08 -5.16
C ALA A 123 25.95 5.14 -3.93
N ILE A 124 25.44 4.79 -2.75
CA ILE A 124 26.27 4.83 -1.53
C ILE A 124 27.09 3.56 -1.32
N SER A 125 26.70 2.47 -1.96
CA SER A 125 27.50 1.25 -2.09
C SER A 125 28.30 0.84 -0.84
N CYS A 126 27.60 0.36 0.16
CA CYS A 126 28.25 -0.08 1.40
C CYS A 126 28.72 -1.51 1.34
#